data_ff466752d2fd4fe25da6dc743d4cc0ad
#
_entry.id   ff466752d2fd4fe25da6dc743d4cc0ad
#
_cell.length_a   1.000
_cell.length_b   1.000
_cell.length_c   1.000
_cell.angle_alpha   90.00
_cell.angle_beta   90.00
_cell.angle_gamma   90.00
#
_symmetry.space_group_name_H-M   'P 1'
#
loop_
_entity.id
_entity.type
_entity.pdbx_description
1 polymer ?
#
loop_
_entity_poly.entity_id
_entity_poly.type
_entity_poly.pdbx_seq_one_letter_code
_entity_poly.pdbx_strand_id
1 'polypeptide(L)'
;MTILNMIDSPPNAAALMQSLRDIGYELDTALADLIDNSITASASLVDIVFDIKPETKVAIIDNGDGMSRDELIKAMTIGSKNPLIERDNKDLGRFGLGLKTASFSQCKRLTVITKQFDKIYGMCWDLNQVSKSNSWKLIQLSTDAIDTTYQVRRLKEIDTGTLVIWEQCDRLNDDHKLGSETHLLQKFEEAESHLRLIFHRFLDTSYRHADNLQIRINGRAISFVDPFFRSSLATQFHNKESIRYKNTYISIQGYTLPHHSKCTQTEYEKYALGSYRDKQGFYVYRANRLLILGDWFRLTSKSDLTALTRIEIDLPNNFDSEWHIDIKKSHAKPPDQIRDQLKHYIDTYVSGSKRVYNSKGYRKKSVTNPVWHQYTNKGLKSYQVNKEHPLIQRLITELKPSQSSQLKDVIALIEKSFPVDQFYSEYAAAPKDFKTKLTDKEIEALAIDYLKNFADMNLDISLIKSFLETSEPYCNYQGDWQLFLNNKGH
;
A
#
# COMPACT_ATOMS: atom_id res chain seq x y z
N MET A 1 35.17 22.36 33.65
CA MET A 1 35.86 21.25 32.95
C MET A 1 37.16 21.80 32.43
N THR A 2 38.31 21.36 32.94
CA THR A 2 39.63 21.83 32.48
C THR A 2 39.99 20.96 31.27
N ILE A 3 40.06 21.52 30.06
CA ILE A 3 40.47 20.83 28.85
C ILE A 3 41.99 20.66 28.90
N LEU A 4 42.47 19.42 28.99
CA LEU A 4 43.89 19.09 29.02
C LEU A 4 44.52 19.03 27.63
N ASN A 5 43.82 18.43 26.66
CA ASN A 5 44.29 18.32 25.27
C ASN A 5 43.14 17.93 24.34
N MET A 6 43.20 18.28 23.06
CA MET A 6 42.29 17.78 22.00
C MET A 6 43.13 16.89 21.08
N ILE A 7 42.59 15.68 20.81
CA ILE A 7 43.24 14.69 19.96
C ILE A 7 42.29 14.44 18.76
N ASP A 8 42.85 14.52 17.57
CA ASP A 8 42.10 14.13 16.36
C ASP A 8 41.80 12.63 16.38
N SER A 9 40.51 12.28 16.26
CA SER A 9 40.04 10.90 16.24
C SER A 9 39.18 10.64 14.98
N PRO A 10 39.78 10.60 13.80
CA PRO A 10 39.05 10.32 12.57
C PRO A 10 38.51 8.88 12.60
N PRO A 11 37.29 8.65 12.08
CA PRO A 11 36.71 7.31 12.04
C PRO A 11 37.53 6.42 11.09
N ASN A 12 37.63 5.12 11.43
CA ASN A 12 38.20 4.12 10.55
C ASN A 12 37.35 3.99 9.28
N ALA A 13 37.99 4.18 8.11
CA ALA A 13 37.28 4.26 6.84
C ALA A 13 36.59 2.94 6.48
N ALA A 14 37.29 1.82 6.60
CA ALA A 14 36.75 0.51 6.29
C ALA A 14 35.56 0.13 7.21
N ALA A 15 35.71 0.33 8.52
CA ALA A 15 34.67 -0.01 9.50
C ALA A 15 33.42 0.87 9.34
N LEU A 16 33.57 2.18 9.14
CA LEU A 16 32.43 3.07 8.95
C LEU A 16 31.71 2.80 7.64
N MET A 17 32.44 2.52 6.55
CA MET A 17 31.81 2.13 5.27
C MET A 17 31.00 0.85 5.40
N GLN A 18 31.50 -0.16 6.11
CA GLN A 18 30.74 -1.38 6.35
C GLN A 18 29.49 -1.11 7.19
N SER A 19 29.58 -0.29 8.22
CA SER A 19 28.42 0.10 9.03
C SER A 19 27.36 0.86 8.21
N LEU A 20 27.77 1.71 7.28
CA LEU A 20 26.85 2.41 6.37
C LEU A 20 26.13 1.45 5.42
N ARG A 21 26.79 0.38 4.99
CA ARG A 21 26.14 -0.68 4.18
C ARG A 21 25.05 -1.41 4.94
N ASP A 22 25.22 -1.56 6.26
CA ASP A 22 24.32 -2.34 7.12
C ASP A 22 23.11 -1.52 7.63
N ILE A 23 22.91 -0.28 7.16
CA ILE A 23 21.68 0.50 7.39
C ILE A 23 20.46 -0.23 6.82
N GLY A 24 20.63 -1.13 5.84
CA GLY A 24 19.60 -2.08 5.39
C GLY A 24 18.57 -1.44 4.47
N TYR A 25 19.01 -0.75 3.40
CA TYR A 25 18.13 -0.36 2.31
C TYR A 25 17.76 -1.57 1.46
N GLU A 26 16.48 -1.75 1.19
CA GLU A 26 16.01 -2.63 0.14
C GLU A 26 16.20 -1.96 -1.23
N LEU A 27 16.12 -2.73 -2.33
CA LEU A 27 16.33 -2.22 -3.69
C LEU A 27 15.36 -1.09 -4.04
N ASP A 28 14.09 -1.24 -3.70
CA ASP A 28 13.01 -0.29 -3.97
C ASP A 28 13.26 1.08 -3.30
N THR A 29 13.63 1.08 -2.03
CA THR A 29 13.93 2.28 -1.26
C THR A 29 15.26 2.91 -1.69
N ALA A 30 16.24 2.10 -2.09
CA ALA A 30 17.50 2.60 -2.63
C ALA A 30 17.31 3.34 -3.96
N LEU A 31 16.55 2.75 -4.88
CA LEU A 31 16.19 3.39 -6.16
C LEU A 31 15.38 4.67 -5.93
N ALA A 32 14.43 4.64 -4.99
CA ALA A 32 13.63 5.81 -4.66
C ALA A 32 14.47 7.00 -4.17
N ASP A 33 15.46 6.78 -3.32
CA ASP A 33 16.35 7.85 -2.84
C ASP A 33 17.21 8.44 -3.98
N LEU A 34 17.60 7.64 -4.98
CA LEU A 34 18.28 8.17 -6.17
C LEU A 34 17.34 8.99 -7.05
N ILE A 35 16.10 8.55 -7.23
CA ILE A 35 15.09 9.31 -7.98
C ILE A 35 14.76 10.63 -7.24
N ASP A 36 14.69 10.63 -5.90
CA ASP A 36 14.52 11.86 -5.11
C ASP A 36 15.65 12.89 -5.41
N ASN A 37 16.90 12.43 -5.61
CA ASN A 37 18.00 13.30 -6.01
C ASN A 37 17.81 13.84 -7.44
N SER A 38 17.34 13.00 -8.37
CA SER A 38 17.04 13.41 -9.74
C SER A 38 15.92 14.45 -9.79
N ILE A 39 14.85 14.28 -8.99
CA ILE A 39 13.78 15.28 -8.85
C ILE A 39 14.33 16.60 -8.29
N THR A 40 15.19 16.52 -7.27
CA THR A 40 15.83 17.71 -6.68
C THR A 40 16.72 18.43 -7.69
N ALA A 41 17.29 17.70 -8.65
CA ALA A 41 18.05 18.24 -9.78
C ALA A 41 17.17 18.64 -10.99
N SER A 42 15.86 18.80 -10.78
CA SER A 42 14.88 19.22 -11.81
C SER A 42 14.78 18.27 -13.02
N ALA A 43 15.09 16.99 -12.84
CA ALA A 43 14.98 16.00 -13.92
C ALA A 43 13.52 15.79 -14.32
N SER A 44 13.26 15.71 -15.61
CA SER A 44 11.96 15.31 -16.18
C SER A 44 11.94 13.85 -16.67
N LEU A 45 13.11 13.22 -16.77
CA LEU A 45 13.29 11.82 -17.15
C LEU A 45 14.31 11.15 -16.25
N VAL A 46 13.96 9.98 -15.74
CA VAL A 46 14.89 9.05 -15.07
C VAL A 46 14.79 7.70 -15.76
N ASP A 47 15.89 7.18 -16.26
CA ASP A 47 15.98 5.87 -16.91
C ASP A 47 16.80 4.91 -16.05
N ILE A 48 16.19 3.86 -15.54
CA ILE A 48 16.81 2.79 -14.77
C ILE A 48 17.11 1.64 -15.73
N VAL A 49 18.39 1.32 -15.88
CA VAL A 49 18.84 0.22 -16.76
C VAL A 49 19.59 -0.78 -15.91
N PHE A 50 19.24 -2.04 -16.04
CA PHE A 50 19.98 -3.10 -15.36
C PHE A 50 20.25 -4.28 -16.30
N ASP A 51 21.44 -4.84 -16.15
CA ASP A 51 21.86 -6.09 -16.75
C ASP A 51 22.11 -7.10 -15.62
N ILE A 52 21.70 -8.34 -15.83
CA ILE A 52 21.88 -9.41 -14.83
C ILE A 52 23.14 -10.23 -15.14
N LYS A 53 23.45 -10.43 -16.42
CA LYS A 53 24.58 -11.23 -16.90
C LYS A 53 25.50 -10.37 -17.77
N PRO A 54 26.83 -10.67 -17.81
CA PRO A 54 27.53 -11.69 -17.02
C PRO A 54 27.71 -11.33 -15.54
N GLU A 55 27.56 -10.06 -15.19
CA GLU A 55 27.62 -9.51 -13.84
C GLU A 55 26.48 -8.51 -13.68
N THR A 56 25.83 -8.52 -12.51
CA THR A 56 24.75 -7.56 -12.24
C THR A 56 25.29 -6.14 -12.17
N LYS A 57 24.76 -5.29 -13.06
CA LYS A 57 25.02 -3.84 -13.11
C LYS A 57 23.70 -3.12 -13.14
N VAL A 58 23.63 -1.99 -12.42
CA VAL A 58 22.49 -1.09 -12.43
C VAL A 58 22.98 0.32 -12.76
N ALA A 59 22.31 0.97 -13.68
CA ALA A 59 22.57 2.36 -14.04
C ALA A 59 21.29 3.18 -13.88
N ILE A 60 21.37 4.33 -13.26
CA ILE A 60 20.30 5.31 -13.14
C ILE A 60 20.77 6.57 -13.83
N ILE A 61 20.06 6.97 -14.90
CA ILE A 61 20.38 8.11 -15.74
C ILE A 61 19.26 9.14 -15.61
N ASP A 62 19.59 10.36 -15.28
CA ASP A 62 18.65 11.49 -15.29
C ASP A 62 19.10 12.60 -16.24
N ASN A 63 18.14 13.41 -16.65
CA ASN A 63 18.35 14.61 -17.47
C ASN A 63 18.24 15.90 -16.63
N GLY A 64 18.63 15.85 -15.36
CA GLY A 64 18.63 17.00 -14.46
C GLY A 64 19.73 18.00 -14.75
N ASP A 65 19.91 18.96 -13.85
CA ASP A 65 20.86 20.10 -14.00
C ASP A 65 22.33 19.66 -14.14
N GLY A 66 22.66 18.42 -13.77
CA GLY A 66 24.03 17.96 -13.66
C GLY A 66 24.80 18.65 -12.52
N MET A 67 26.13 18.45 -12.50
CA MET A 67 27.00 18.99 -11.46
C MET A 67 28.33 19.44 -12.04
N SER A 68 28.86 20.53 -11.50
CA SER A 68 30.27 20.88 -11.67
C SER A 68 31.18 19.86 -10.96
N ARG A 69 32.48 19.89 -11.25
CA ARG A 69 33.46 19.00 -10.61
C ARG A 69 33.42 19.09 -9.08
N ASP A 70 33.34 20.30 -8.54
CA ASP A 70 33.37 20.52 -7.09
C ASP A 70 32.07 20.13 -6.42
N GLU A 71 30.92 20.31 -7.09
CA GLU A 71 29.63 19.81 -6.64
C GLU A 71 29.59 18.28 -6.61
N LEU A 72 30.14 17.61 -7.65
CA LEU A 72 30.25 16.17 -7.67
C LEU A 72 31.12 15.64 -6.52
N ILE A 73 32.26 16.27 -6.23
CA ILE A 73 33.11 15.91 -5.09
C ILE A 73 32.32 16.06 -3.78
N LYS A 74 31.60 17.18 -3.60
CA LYS A 74 30.73 17.38 -2.43
C LYS A 74 29.63 16.33 -2.35
N ALA A 75 28.97 16.02 -3.46
CA ALA A 75 27.92 14.99 -3.53
C ALA A 75 28.46 13.61 -3.17
N MET A 76 29.69 13.28 -3.55
CA MET A 76 30.35 12.02 -3.23
C MET A 76 30.99 11.99 -1.85
N THR A 77 31.26 13.12 -1.21
CA THR A 77 31.83 13.19 0.15
C THR A 77 30.79 12.74 1.18
N ILE A 78 31.20 11.83 2.10
CA ILE A 78 30.32 11.32 3.16
C ILE A 78 30.14 12.40 4.23
N GLY A 79 28.88 12.71 4.60
CA GLY A 79 28.58 13.73 5.60
C GLY A 79 28.84 15.17 5.16
N SER A 80 28.85 15.45 3.86
CA SER A 80 29.11 16.78 3.30
C SER A 80 28.05 17.84 3.58
N LYS A 81 26.82 17.44 3.92
CA LYS A 81 25.71 18.36 4.24
C LYS A 81 25.36 18.28 5.72
N ASN A 82 25.25 19.43 6.39
CA ASN A 82 24.77 19.51 7.75
C ASN A 82 23.24 19.40 7.79
N PRO A 83 22.65 18.42 8.50
CA PRO A 83 21.18 18.24 8.59
C PRO A 83 20.43 19.41 9.25
N LEU A 84 21.13 20.30 9.95
CA LEU A 84 20.54 21.43 10.68
C LEU A 84 20.38 22.71 9.86
N ILE A 85 20.92 22.77 8.62
CA ILE A 85 20.79 23.94 7.76
C ILE A 85 19.40 23.94 7.11
N GLU A 86 18.70 25.07 7.14
CA GLU A 86 17.44 25.28 6.40
C GLU A 86 17.64 25.04 4.92
N ARG A 87 16.67 24.41 4.29
CA ARG A 87 16.74 23.96 2.89
C ARG A 87 15.60 24.52 2.06
N ASP A 88 15.80 24.50 0.77
CA ASP A 88 14.78 24.85 -0.22
C ASP A 88 13.57 23.90 -0.08
N ASN A 89 12.39 24.44 -0.32
CA ASN A 89 11.12 23.70 -0.27
C ASN A 89 11.04 22.55 -1.30
N LYS A 90 11.92 22.50 -2.29
CA LYS A 90 12.00 21.43 -3.29
C LYS A 90 13.02 20.33 -2.94
N ASP A 91 13.90 20.51 -1.94
CA ASP A 91 14.92 19.51 -1.58
C ASP A 91 14.29 18.30 -0.89
N LEU A 92 14.21 17.15 -1.58
CA LEU A 92 13.72 15.88 -1.05
C LEU A 92 14.76 15.14 -0.19
N GLY A 93 16.05 15.56 -0.25
CA GLY A 93 17.16 14.95 0.48
C GLY A 93 17.38 15.57 1.85
N ARG A 94 17.21 14.84 2.95
CA ARG A 94 17.36 15.38 4.32
C ARG A 94 18.79 15.30 4.87
N PHE A 95 19.47 14.18 4.69
CA PHE A 95 20.68 13.86 5.46
C PHE A 95 21.98 13.99 4.67
N GLY A 96 21.93 14.23 3.35
CA GLY A 96 23.11 14.25 2.48
C GLY A 96 23.85 12.90 2.40
N LEU A 97 23.21 11.84 2.90
CA LEU A 97 23.74 10.48 2.92
C LEU A 97 23.05 9.56 1.89
N GLY A 98 21.83 9.89 1.41
CA GLY A 98 20.96 9.02 0.62
C GLY A 98 21.68 8.38 -0.57
N LEU A 99 22.35 9.17 -1.43
CA LEU A 99 23.12 8.64 -2.57
C LEU A 99 24.08 7.53 -2.15
N LYS A 100 24.86 7.75 -1.10
CA LYS A 100 25.92 6.82 -0.66
C LYS A 100 25.37 5.64 0.09
N THR A 101 24.49 5.84 1.07
CA THR A 101 23.92 4.74 1.87
C THR A 101 23.01 3.86 1.05
N ALA A 102 22.17 4.43 0.18
CA ALA A 102 21.35 3.68 -0.76
C ALA A 102 22.21 2.82 -1.70
N SER A 103 23.26 3.42 -2.30
CA SER A 103 24.12 2.71 -3.24
C SER A 103 24.97 1.64 -2.56
N PHE A 104 25.61 1.95 -1.43
CA PHE A 104 26.47 0.97 -0.73
C PHE A 104 25.70 -0.18 -0.11
N SER A 105 24.43 -0.01 0.17
CA SER A 105 23.57 -1.13 0.59
C SER A 105 23.34 -2.15 -0.53
N GLN A 106 23.60 -1.78 -1.80
CA GLN A 106 23.38 -2.64 -2.96
C GLN A 106 24.69 -3.14 -3.60
N CYS A 107 25.75 -2.30 -3.61
CA CYS A 107 26.96 -2.55 -4.37
C CYS A 107 28.24 -2.24 -3.58
N LYS A 108 29.38 -2.76 -4.07
CA LYS A 108 30.72 -2.43 -3.57
C LYS A 108 31.40 -1.34 -4.37
N ARG A 109 30.92 -1.09 -5.60
CA ARG A 109 31.50 -0.06 -6.46
C ARG A 109 30.40 0.89 -6.95
N LEU A 110 30.50 2.15 -6.50
CA LEU A 110 29.62 3.24 -6.87
C LEU A 110 30.36 4.22 -7.77
N THR A 111 29.92 4.35 -9.02
CA THR A 111 30.44 5.34 -9.94
C THR A 111 29.35 6.39 -10.21
N VAL A 112 29.71 7.67 -10.15
CA VAL A 112 28.83 8.78 -10.54
C VAL A 112 29.53 9.60 -11.61
N ILE A 113 28.87 9.74 -12.75
CA ILE A 113 29.32 10.60 -13.88
C ILE A 113 28.23 11.66 -14.06
N THR A 114 28.66 12.89 -14.24
CA THR A 114 27.76 14.02 -14.45
C THR A 114 28.19 14.87 -15.63
N LYS A 115 27.21 15.41 -16.35
CA LYS A 115 27.42 16.30 -17.50
C LYS A 115 26.74 17.63 -17.24
N GLN A 116 27.50 18.72 -17.41
CA GLN A 116 27.02 20.09 -17.30
C GLN A 116 27.81 20.99 -18.27
N PHE A 117 27.10 21.74 -19.10
CA PHE A 117 27.73 22.68 -20.05
C PHE A 117 28.89 22.05 -20.87
N ASP A 118 28.66 20.93 -21.53
CA ASP A 118 29.62 20.15 -22.31
C ASP A 118 30.81 19.56 -21.54
N LYS A 119 30.87 19.76 -20.23
CA LYS A 119 31.89 19.16 -19.37
C LYS A 119 31.34 17.91 -18.70
N ILE A 120 32.17 16.87 -18.72
CA ILE A 120 31.83 15.59 -18.09
C ILE A 120 32.87 15.30 -17.00
N TYR A 121 32.39 14.94 -15.83
CA TYR A 121 33.21 14.54 -14.68
C TYR A 121 32.74 13.21 -14.12
N GLY A 122 33.67 12.36 -13.66
CA GLY A 122 33.37 11.08 -13.08
C GLY A 122 34.13 10.83 -11.78
N MET A 123 33.44 10.34 -10.77
CA MET A 123 34.01 9.95 -9.48
C MET A 123 33.53 8.55 -9.09
N CYS A 124 34.41 7.79 -8.43
CA CYS A 124 34.11 6.41 -8.04
C CYS A 124 34.55 6.14 -6.59
N TRP A 125 33.67 5.50 -5.84
CA TRP A 125 33.98 4.79 -4.61
C TRP A 125 34.12 3.30 -4.90
N ASP A 126 35.27 2.71 -4.55
CA ASP A 126 35.50 1.27 -4.56
C ASP A 126 35.78 0.80 -3.14
N LEU A 127 34.83 0.09 -2.54
CA LEU A 127 34.91 -0.36 -1.13
C LEU A 127 36.02 -1.36 -0.91
N ASN A 128 36.40 -2.14 -1.93
CA ASN A 128 37.53 -3.05 -1.82
C ASN A 128 38.86 -2.28 -1.67
N GLN A 129 38.99 -1.14 -2.38
CA GLN A 129 40.13 -0.25 -2.24
C GLN A 129 40.13 0.48 -0.90
N VAL A 130 38.96 0.98 -0.45
CA VAL A 130 38.83 1.59 0.88
C VAL A 130 39.23 0.61 1.98
N SER A 131 38.78 -0.64 1.89
CA SER A 131 39.13 -1.69 2.86
C SER A 131 40.62 -2.01 2.90
N LYS A 132 41.28 -2.07 1.73
CA LYS A 132 42.72 -2.34 1.61
C LYS A 132 43.59 -1.20 2.13
N SER A 133 43.22 0.04 1.81
CA SER A 133 44.03 1.23 2.14
C SER A 133 43.64 1.90 3.45
N ASN A 134 42.50 1.52 4.03
CA ASN A 134 41.83 2.17 5.18
C ASN A 134 41.85 3.71 5.09
N SER A 135 41.55 4.24 3.89
CA SER A 135 41.64 5.68 3.63
C SER A 135 40.42 6.21 2.88
N TRP A 136 40.05 7.44 3.19
CA TRP A 136 38.94 8.18 2.57
C TRP A 136 39.37 8.77 1.21
N LYS A 137 39.75 7.93 0.24
CA LYS A 137 40.19 8.37 -1.08
C LYS A 137 39.14 8.09 -2.13
N LEU A 138 38.56 9.16 -2.66
CA LEU A 138 37.66 9.14 -3.80
C LEU A 138 38.47 9.05 -5.08
N ILE A 139 38.11 8.15 -5.99
CA ILE A 139 38.77 7.95 -7.27
C ILE A 139 38.16 8.92 -8.28
N GLN A 140 38.99 9.79 -8.88
CA GLN A 140 38.57 10.59 -10.04
C GLN A 140 38.85 9.81 -11.31
N LEU A 141 37.87 9.72 -12.20
CA LEU A 141 37.99 9.02 -13.49
C LEU A 141 38.67 9.91 -14.52
N SER A 142 39.53 9.33 -15.35
CA SER A 142 40.06 9.96 -16.56
C SER A 142 39.00 10.00 -17.67
N THR A 143 39.20 10.81 -18.69
CA THR A 143 38.29 10.86 -19.85
C THR A 143 38.14 9.49 -20.50
N ASP A 144 39.24 8.77 -20.72
CA ASP A 144 39.22 7.44 -21.31
C ASP A 144 38.42 6.42 -20.45
N ALA A 145 38.57 6.53 -19.13
CA ALA A 145 37.79 5.68 -18.20
C ALA A 145 36.29 6.02 -18.24
N ILE A 146 35.96 7.31 -18.34
CA ILE A 146 34.57 7.76 -18.51
C ILE A 146 33.98 7.21 -19.82
N ASP A 147 34.72 7.29 -20.91
CA ASP A 147 34.26 6.90 -22.26
C ASP A 147 33.96 5.41 -22.39
N THR A 148 34.60 4.59 -21.58
CA THR A 148 34.38 3.14 -21.53
C THR A 148 33.36 2.69 -20.46
N THR A 149 32.83 3.64 -19.68
CA THR A 149 31.94 3.32 -18.59
C THR A 149 30.56 2.87 -19.07
N TYR A 150 29.97 1.92 -18.34
CA TYR A 150 28.64 1.38 -18.62
C TYR A 150 27.57 2.49 -18.76
N GLN A 151 26.78 2.45 -19.84
CA GLN A 151 25.70 3.39 -20.17
C GLN A 151 26.12 4.86 -20.37
N VAL A 152 27.40 5.23 -20.39
CA VAL A 152 27.84 6.61 -20.55
C VAL A 152 27.37 7.23 -21.87
N ARG A 153 27.16 6.44 -22.91
CA ARG A 153 26.67 6.94 -24.22
C ARG A 153 25.33 7.65 -24.06
N ARG A 154 24.42 7.13 -23.24
CA ARG A 154 23.11 7.76 -22.98
C ARG A 154 23.25 9.12 -22.28
N LEU A 155 24.20 9.27 -21.35
CA LEU A 155 24.49 10.55 -20.73
C LEU A 155 25.08 11.54 -21.72
N LYS A 156 25.90 11.09 -22.70
CA LYS A 156 26.46 11.94 -23.72
C LYS A 156 25.44 12.49 -24.72
N GLU A 157 24.32 11.77 -24.91
CA GLU A 157 23.24 12.14 -25.82
C GLU A 157 22.31 13.23 -25.26
N ILE A 158 22.37 13.53 -23.96
CA ILE A 158 21.59 14.60 -23.31
C ILE A 158 22.47 15.81 -23.01
N ASP A 159 21.87 16.99 -22.87
CA ASP A 159 22.61 18.24 -22.65
C ASP A 159 23.19 18.32 -21.25
N THR A 160 22.40 18.02 -20.24
CA THR A 160 22.80 17.98 -18.84
C THR A 160 22.25 16.74 -18.19
N GLY A 161 22.86 16.26 -17.09
CA GLY A 161 22.33 15.14 -16.33
C GLY A 161 23.36 14.39 -15.49
N THR A 162 22.90 13.34 -14.86
CA THR A 162 23.73 12.49 -14.00
C THR A 162 23.50 11.02 -14.29
N LEU A 163 24.57 10.24 -14.25
CA LEU A 163 24.58 8.79 -14.36
C LEU A 163 25.18 8.20 -13.09
N VAL A 164 24.39 7.45 -12.35
CA VAL A 164 24.81 6.68 -11.18
C VAL A 164 24.90 5.21 -11.57
N ILE A 165 26.00 4.55 -11.25
CA ILE A 165 26.25 3.16 -11.63
C ILE A 165 26.61 2.35 -10.40
N TRP A 166 25.93 1.22 -10.25
CA TRP A 166 26.24 0.19 -9.28
C TRP A 166 26.89 -1.00 -9.97
N GLU A 167 28.08 -1.36 -9.54
CA GLU A 167 28.83 -2.53 -9.97
C GLU A 167 29.25 -3.35 -8.75
N GLN A 168 29.55 -4.61 -8.94
CA GLN A 168 29.82 -5.55 -7.86
C GLN A 168 28.65 -5.58 -6.85
N CYS A 169 27.44 -5.85 -7.37
CA CYS A 169 26.17 -5.83 -6.64
C CYS A 169 26.02 -7.09 -5.78
N ASP A 170 26.88 -7.27 -4.79
CA ASP A 170 26.98 -8.46 -3.95
C ASP A 170 25.75 -8.70 -3.05
N ARG A 171 24.94 -7.68 -2.77
CA ARG A 171 23.71 -7.81 -1.98
C ARG A 171 22.45 -7.99 -2.80
N LEU A 172 22.54 -7.76 -4.10
CA LEU A 172 21.44 -8.07 -5.02
C LEU A 172 21.48 -9.54 -5.45
N ASN A 173 22.68 -10.09 -5.57
CA ASN A 173 22.91 -11.48 -5.97
C ASN A 173 22.99 -12.38 -4.74
N ASP A 174 22.03 -13.25 -4.56
CA ASP A 174 22.09 -14.35 -3.58
C ASP A 174 22.78 -15.53 -4.26
N ASP A 175 24.12 -15.50 -4.34
CA ASP A 175 24.97 -16.45 -5.09
C ASP A 175 24.79 -17.93 -4.66
N HIS A 176 24.04 -18.19 -3.60
CA HIS A 176 23.85 -19.52 -3.03
C HIS A 176 22.48 -20.16 -3.32
N LYS A 177 21.57 -19.51 -4.05
CA LYS A 177 20.26 -20.08 -4.39
C LYS A 177 20.14 -20.40 -5.87
N LEU A 178 19.76 -21.64 -6.17
CA LEU A 178 19.23 -22.01 -7.50
C LEU A 178 18.08 -21.06 -7.85
N GLY A 179 18.20 -20.31 -8.99
CA GLY A 179 17.18 -19.35 -9.41
C GLY A 179 17.49 -17.89 -9.07
N SER A 180 18.75 -17.51 -8.82
CA SER A 180 19.17 -16.14 -8.49
C SER A 180 18.66 -15.08 -9.50
N GLU A 181 18.58 -15.44 -10.76
CA GLU A 181 18.10 -14.57 -11.85
C GLU A 181 16.61 -14.23 -11.72
N THR A 182 15.78 -15.25 -11.50
CA THR A 182 14.33 -15.07 -11.28
C THR A 182 14.05 -14.27 -10.02
N HIS A 183 14.81 -14.51 -8.96
CA HIS A 183 14.68 -13.76 -7.71
C HIS A 183 15.09 -12.29 -7.88
N LEU A 184 16.13 -12.01 -8.66
CA LEU A 184 16.54 -10.64 -8.95
C LEU A 184 15.50 -9.90 -9.83
N LEU A 185 14.94 -10.56 -10.83
CA LEU A 185 13.83 -10.00 -11.62
C LEU A 185 12.63 -9.68 -10.73
N GLN A 186 12.26 -10.56 -9.81
CA GLN A 186 11.18 -10.31 -8.86
C GLN A 186 11.46 -9.08 -7.98
N LYS A 187 12.69 -8.90 -7.49
CA LYS A 187 13.08 -7.68 -6.74
C LYS A 187 12.89 -6.40 -7.58
N PHE A 188 13.21 -6.44 -8.88
CA PHE A 188 12.96 -5.28 -9.74
C PHE A 188 11.47 -5.04 -10.03
N GLU A 189 10.65 -6.08 -10.12
CA GLU A 189 9.19 -5.96 -10.25
C GLU A 189 8.57 -5.37 -8.97
N GLU A 190 9.02 -5.79 -7.81
CA GLU A 190 8.64 -5.22 -6.51
C GLU A 190 9.06 -3.75 -6.41
N ALA A 191 10.29 -3.43 -6.83
CA ALA A 191 10.77 -2.06 -6.89
C ALA A 191 9.94 -1.20 -7.87
N GLU A 192 9.64 -1.69 -9.08
CA GLU A 192 8.74 -1.00 -10.01
C GLU A 192 7.39 -0.69 -9.36
N SER A 193 6.79 -1.69 -8.72
CA SER A 193 5.50 -1.53 -8.04
C SER A 193 5.55 -0.47 -6.95
N HIS A 194 6.63 -0.43 -6.19
CA HIS A 194 6.88 0.59 -5.18
C HIS A 194 7.03 1.99 -5.80
N LEU A 195 7.87 2.14 -6.84
CA LEU A 195 8.11 3.42 -7.52
C LEU A 195 6.84 4.00 -8.15
N ARG A 196 6.01 3.17 -8.79
CA ARG A 196 4.71 3.55 -9.36
C ARG A 196 3.77 4.17 -8.33
N LEU A 197 3.89 3.75 -7.08
CA LEU A 197 3.05 4.19 -5.98
C LEU A 197 3.60 5.45 -5.32
N ILE A 198 4.88 5.46 -4.95
CA ILE A 198 5.44 6.56 -4.16
C ILE A 198 5.66 7.84 -4.97
N PHE A 199 5.88 7.72 -6.29
CA PHE A 199 6.03 8.84 -7.22
C PHE A 199 4.76 9.10 -8.03
N HIS A 200 3.60 8.55 -7.64
CA HIS A 200 2.40 8.62 -8.47
C HIS A 200 1.98 10.05 -8.81
N ARG A 201 2.20 11.04 -7.94
CA ARG A 201 1.88 12.44 -8.20
C ARG A 201 2.80 13.08 -9.25
N PHE A 202 4.06 12.63 -9.35
CA PHE A 202 5.02 13.08 -10.36
C PHE A 202 4.78 12.39 -11.71
N LEU A 203 4.33 11.15 -11.68
CA LEU A 203 4.02 10.35 -12.87
C LEU A 203 2.65 10.68 -13.48
N ASP A 204 1.75 11.30 -12.71
CA ASP A 204 0.42 11.71 -13.14
C ASP A 204 0.47 13.09 -13.79
N THR A 205 0.47 13.14 -15.12
CA THR A 205 0.49 14.39 -15.91
C THR A 205 -0.73 15.29 -15.67
N SER A 206 -1.81 14.76 -15.08
CA SER A 206 -2.99 15.55 -14.70
C SER A 206 -2.84 16.25 -13.34
N TYR A 207 -1.82 15.87 -12.55
CA TYR A 207 -1.58 16.44 -11.23
C TYR A 207 -0.82 17.77 -11.33
N ARG A 208 -1.52 18.88 -11.12
CA ARG A 208 -1.02 20.24 -11.39
C ARG A 208 0.04 20.77 -10.41
N HIS A 209 0.29 20.07 -9.31
CA HIS A 209 1.15 20.56 -8.22
C HIS A 209 2.52 19.87 -8.15
N ALA A 210 2.82 18.99 -9.08
CA ALA A 210 4.14 18.36 -9.21
C ALA A 210 4.72 18.61 -10.60
N ASP A 211 6.05 18.72 -10.68
CA ASP A 211 6.75 18.71 -11.95
C ASP A 211 6.62 17.32 -12.57
N ASN A 212 6.25 17.24 -13.85
CA ASN A 212 6.06 15.97 -14.53
C ASN A 212 7.37 15.19 -14.64
N LEU A 213 7.37 13.97 -14.16
CA LEU A 213 8.51 13.06 -14.25
C LEU A 213 8.13 11.81 -15.05
N GLN A 214 8.97 11.41 -15.97
CA GLN A 214 8.90 10.10 -16.60
C GLN A 214 9.96 9.19 -15.99
N ILE A 215 9.56 8.04 -15.46
CA ILE A 215 10.48 6.99 -15.02
C ILE A 215 10.39 5.84 -16.01
N ARG A 216 11.55 5.33 -16.45
CA ARG A 216 11.66 4.15 -17.31
C ARG A 216 12.48 3.08 -16.63
N ILE A 217 12.14 1.82 -16.89
CA ILE A 217 12.92 0.66 -16.47
C ILE A 217 13.21 -0.17 -17.71
N ASN A 218 14.49 -0.33 -18.04
CA ASN A 218 14.96 -0.96 -19.28
C ASN A 218 14.21 -0.45 -20.52
N GLY A 219 14.07 0.89 -20.64
CA GLY A 219 13.42 1.58 -21.74
C GLY A 219 11.90 1.61 -21.72
N ARG A 220 11.23 0.86 -20.80
CA ARG A 220 9.78 0.84 -20.65
C ARG A 220 9.34 1.87 -19.61
N ALA A 221 8.50 2.83 -20.01
CA ALA A 221 7.91 3.78 -19.07
C ALA A 221 6.98 3.09 -18.06
N ILE A 222 7.12 3.43 -16.79
CA ILE A 222 6.22 2.94 -15.76
C ILE A 222 4.98 3.85 -15.64
N SER A 223 3.82 3.25 -15.37
CA SER A 223 2.59 3.99 -15.12
C SER A 223 2.38 4.19 -13.62
N PHE A 224 1.70 5.25 -13.22
CA PHE A 224 1.39 5.49 -11.81
C PHE A 224 0.25 4.61 -11.27
N VAL A 225 0.22 4.49 -9.94
CA VAL A 225 -0.90 3.90 -9.20
C VAL A 225 -1.36 4.91 -8.16
N ASP A 226 -2.55 5.50 -8.39
CA ASP A 226 -3.17 6.39 -7.40
C ASP A 226 -3.68 5.58 -6.20
N PRO A 227 -3.11 5.75 -5.00
CA PRO A 227 -3.53 4.96 -3.84
C PRO A 227 -4.98 5.23 -3.40
N PHE A 228 -5.59 6.33 -3.84
CA PHE A 228 -6.95 6.71 -3.44
C PHE A 228 -8.01 6.25 -4.43
N PHE A 229 -7.62 5.64 -5.54
CA PHE A 229 -8.52 5.20 -6.61
C PHE A 229 -9.50 6.29 -7.04
N ARG A 230 -8.99 7.51 -7.25
CA ARG A 230 -9.79 8.69 -7.62
C ARG A 230 -10.49 8.53 -8.96
N SER A 231 -10.00 7.67 -9.85
CA SER A 231 -10.60 7.37 -11.15
C SER A 231 -11.91 6.58 -11.05
N SER A 232 -12.22 5.96 -9.91
CA SER A 232 -13.47 5.22 -9.72
C SER A 232 -14.61 6.15 -9.29
N LEU A 233 -15.74 6.10 -9.99
CA LEU A 233 -16.96 6.79 -9.60
C LEU A 233 -17.55 6.32 -8.27
N ALA A 234 -17.14 5.14 -7.78
CA ALA A 234 -17.58 4.58 -6.52
C ALA A 234 -16.70 4.99 -5.33
N THR A 235 -15.58 5.67 -5.57
CA THR A 235 -14.75 6.27 -4.50
C THR A 235 -15.49 7.47 -3.92
N GLN A 236 -15.62 7.51 -2.59
CA GLN A 236 -16.23 8.65 -1.90
C GLN A 236 -15.14 9.60 -1.42
N PHE A 237 -15.24 10.85 -1.82
CA PHE A 237 -14.36 11.94 -1.40
C PHE A 237 -14.96 12.61 -0.18
N HIS A 238 -14.17 12.70 0.89
CA HIS A 238 -14.54 13.54 2.03
C HIS A 238 -14.02 14.96 1.84
N ASN A 239 -14.53 15.90 2.62
CA ASN A 239 -14.09 17.28 2.54
C ASN A 239 -12.60 17.39 2.84
N LYS A 240 -11.92 18.22 2.04
CA LYS A 240 -10.53 18.60 2.31
C LYS A 240 -10.53 19.61 3.43
N GLU A 241 -9.71 19.36 4.46
CA GLU A 241 -9.61 20.18 5.65
C GLU A 241 -8.15 20.60 5.90
N SER A 242 -7.96 21.51 6.83
CA SER A 242 -6.63 22.02 7.18
C SER A 242 -6.44 22.03 8.69
N ILE A 243 -5.40 21.37 9.16
CA ILE A 243 -4.99 21.33 10.54
C ILE A 243 -3.99 22.48 10.76
N ARG A 244 -4.33 23.43 11.64
CA ARG A 244 -3.38 24.47 12.03
C ARG A 244 -2.37 23.91 13.03
N TYR A 245 -1.10 24.01 12.68
CA TYR A 245 -0.01 23.63 13.57
C TYR A 245 1.09 24.70 13.56
N LYS A 246 1.39 25.28 14.72
CA LYS A 246 2.28 26.45 14.81
C LYS A 246 1.86 27.57 13.84
N ASN A 247 2.74 28.00 12.95
CA ASN A 247 2.51 29.07 11.99
C ASN A 247 2.17 28.58 10.58
N THR A 248 1.76 27.31 10.43
CA THR A 248 1.46 26.70 9.12
C THR A 248 0.22 25.81 9.18
N TYR A 249 -0.16 25.28 8.02
CA TYR A 249 -1.32 24.42 7.85
C TYR A 249 -0.90 23.09 7.23
N ILE A 250 -1.40 22.00 7.77
CA ILE A 250 -1.29 20.63 7.24
C ILE A 250 -2.62 20.33 6.55
N SER A 251 -2.56 20.00 5.27
CA SER A 251 -3.76 19.60 4.51
C SER A 251 -4.09 18.14 4.79
N ILE A 252 -5.38 17.85 5.01
CA ILE A 252 -5.88 16.50 5.24
C ILE A 252 -7.13 16.25 4.39
N GLN A 253 -7.21 15.07 3.75
CA GLN A 253 -8.39 14.65 3.01
C GLN A 253 -8.62 13.15 3.14
N GLY A 254 -9.85 12.76 3.48
CA GLY A 254 -10.25 11.35 3.57
C GLY A 254 -10.85 10.83 2.27
N TYR A 255 -10.66 9.53 2.04
CA TYR A 255 -11.24 8.78 0.93
C TYR A 255 -11.83 7.47 1.46
N THR A 256 -13.02 7.12 0.98
CA THR A 256 -13.57 5.77 1.17
C THR A 256 -13.54 5.05 -0.17
N LEU A 257 -12.69 4.04 -0.25
CA LEU A 257 -12.51 3.23 -1.45
C LEU A 257 -13.77 2.41 -1.77
N PRO A 258 -13.96 2.03 -3.04
CA PRO A 258 -15.00 1.10 -3.42
C PRO A 258 -14.81 -0.25 -2.73
N HIS A 259 -15.90 -0.84 -2.27
CA HIS A 259 -15.84 -2.21 -1.79
C HIS A 259 -15.47 -3.16 -2.95
N HIS A 260 -14.74 -4.24 -2.66
CA HIS A 260 -14.29 -5.23 -3.65
C HIS A 260 -15.39 -5.70 -4.61
N SER A 261 -16.66 -5.78 -4.15
CA SER A 261 -17.79 -6.19 -5.01
C SER A 261 -18.21 -5.15 -6.05
N LYS A 262 -17.67 -3.92 -5.98
CA LYS A 262 -17.89 -2.86 -6.96
C LYS A 262 -16.68 -2.64 -7.87
N CYS A 263 -15.66 -3.48 -7.75
CA CYS A 263 -14.45 -3.44 -8.56
C CYS A 263 -14.34 -4.69 -9.41
N THR A 264 -13.75 -4.58 -10.58
CA THR A 264 -13.25 -5.74 -11.32
C THR A 264 -12.09 -6.38 -10.55
N GLN A 265 -11.75 -7.63 -10.89
CA GLN A 265 -10.61 -8.32 -10.27
C GLN A 265 -9.30 -7.53 -10.46
N THR A 266 -9.04 -7.06 -11.68
CA THR A 266 -7.85 -6.28 -12.04
C THR A 266 -7.77 -4.96 -11.28
N GLU A 267 -8.89 -4.24 -11.14
CA GLU A 267 -8.94 -3.02 -10.34
C GLU A 267 -8.68 -3.31 -8.87
N TYR A 268 -9.30 -4.37 -8.32
CA TYR A 268 -9.06 -4.75 -6.93
C TYR A 268 -7.59 -5.04 -6.67
N GLU A 269 -6.95 -5.87 -7.49
CA GLU A 269 -5.52 -6.21 -7.37
C GLU A 269 -4.63 -4.96 -7.45
N LYS A 270 -4.90 -4.07 -8.41
CA LYS A 270 -4.16 -2.83 -8.59
C LYS A 270 -4.28 -1.87 -7.40
N TYR A 271 -5.49 -1.64 -6.90
CA TYR A 271 -5.76 -0.58 -5.91
C TYR A 271 -5.83 -1.09 -4.46
N ALA A 272 -5.97 -2.39 -4.24
CA ALA A 272 -5.82 -2.98 -2.91
C ALA A 272 -4.38 -2.90 -2.40
N LEU A 273 -3.39 -2.78 -3.32
CA LEU A 273 -1.96 -2.74 -2.98
C LEU A 273 -1.54 -3.96 -2.15
N GLY A 274 -2.03 -5.14 -2.53
CA GLY A 274 -1.94 -6.39 -1.79
C GLY A 274 -3.16 -6.64 -0.90
N SER A 275 -3.51 -5.74 0.01
CA SER A 275 -4.67 -5.90 0.89
C SER A 275 -5.24 -4.55 1.33
N TYR A 276 -6.55 -4.35 1.19
CA TYR A 276 -7.23 -3.18 1.75
C TYR A 276 -7.00 -3.05 3.25
N ARG A 277 -6.98 -4.19 3.97
CA ARG A 277 -6.78 -4.22 5.41
C ARG A 277 -5.40 -3.73 5.83
N ASP A 278 -4.34 -4.10 5.11
CA ASP A 278 -2.98 -3.73 5.46
C ASP A 278 -2.61 -2.31 5.03
N LYS A 279 -3.27 -1.81 3.99
CA LYS A 279 -3.00 -0.51 3.36
C LYS A 279 -4.02 0.58 3.74
N GLN A 280 -4.76 0.39 4.81
CA GLN A 280 -5.66 1.40 5.37
C GLN A 280 -4.88 2.40 6.23
N GLY A 281 -5.39 3.63 6.37
CA GLY A 281 -4.81 4.62 7.25
C GLY A 281 -4.29 5.86 6.53
N PHE A 282 -3.33 6.51 7.17
CA PHE A 282 -2.74 7.73 6.68
C PHE A 282 -1.71 7.49 5.59
N TYR A 283 -1.77 8.33 4.58
CA TYR A 283 -0.84 8.44 3.46
C TYR A 283 -0.18 9.82 3.55
N VAL A 284 1.07 9.86 3.97
CA VAL A 284 1.75 11.11 4.28
C VAL A 284 2.66 11.51 3.13
N TYR A 285 2.45 12.72 2.64
CA TYR A 285 3.22 13.32 1.55
C TYR A 285 4.08 14.47 2.07
N ARG A 286 5.24 14.64 1.45
CA ARG A 286 6.09 15.81 1.58
C ARG A 286 6.61 16.18 0.20
N ALA A 287 6.45 17.44 -0.20
CA ALA A 287 6.80 17.92 -1.55
C ALA A 287 6.32 16.93 -2.66
N ASN A 288 5.06 16.49 -2.57
CA ASN A 288 4.41 15.53 -3.47
C ASN A 288 4.94 14.08 -3.42
N ARG A 289 6.00 13.79 -2.68
CA ARG A 289 6.57 12.46 -2.49
C ARG A 289 5.80 11.73 -1.39
N LEU A 290 5.25 10.55 -1.67
CA LEU A 290 4.62 9.70 -0.66
C LEU A 290 5.70 9.07 0.24
N LEU A 291 5.64 9.36 1.54
CA LEU A 291 6.60 8.87 2.54
C LEU A 291 6.05 7.69 3.32
N ILE A 292 4.80 7.80 3.79
CA ILE A 292 4.15 6.77 4.62
C ILE A 292 2.94 6.23 3.89
N LEU A 293 2.82 4.93 3.86
CA LEU A 293 1.80 4.18 3.14
C LEU A 293 0.91 3.39 4.10
N GLY A 294 -0.26 3.93 4.42
CA GLY A 294 -1.30 3.19 5.16
C GLY A 294 -0.93 2.85 6.60
N ASP A 295 -0.61 3.85 7.42
CA ASP A 295 -0.35 3.69 8.85
C ASP A 295 -1.36 4.49 9.67
N TRP A 296 -1.87 3.91 10.77
CA TRP A 296 -2.72 4.57 11.74
C TRP A 296 -1.95 5.25 12.88
N PHE A 297 -0.62 5.21 12.89
CA PHE A 297 0.24 5.76 13.95
C PHE A 297 -0.16 5.29 15.36
N ARG A 298 -0.69 4.09 15.49
CA ARG A 298 -1.25 3.52 16.74
C ARG A 298 -2.39 4.35 17.34
N LEU A 299 -3.09 5.17 16.54
CA LEU A 299 -4.27 5.92 16.97
C LEU A 299 -5.53 5.05 16.94
N THR A 300 -5.58 4.07 16.07
CA THR A 300 -6.61 3.04 15.98
C THR A 300 -6.02 1.73 15.45
N SER A 301 -6.73 0.62 15.64
CA SER A 301 -6.33 -0.68 15.11
C SER A 301 -6.82 -0.87 13.67
N LYS A 302 -6.04 -1.62 12.88
CA LYS A 302 -6.48 -2.06 11.55
C LYS A 302 -7.63 -3.06 11.68
N SER A 303 -8.73 -2.81 11.00
CA SER A 303 -9.92 -3.67 10.98
C SER A 303 -10.58 -3.66 9.61
N ASP A 304 -11.43 -4.62 9.33
CA ASP A 304 -12.15 -4.66 8.05
C ASP A 304 -13.14 -3.51 7.91
N LEU A 305 -13.74 -3.07 9.01
CA LEU A 305 -14.65 -1.92 9.01
C LEU A 305 -13.96 -0.61 8.65
N THR A 306 -12.65 -0.53 8.80
CA THR A 306 -11.82 0.64 8.47
C THR A 306 -11.01 0.45 7.20
N ALA A 307 -11.04 -0.76 6.60
CA ALA A 307 -10.18 -1.18 5.49
C ALA A 307 -10.30 -0.31 4.24
N LEU A 308 -11.47 0.27 3.98
CA LEU A 308 -11.69 1.14 2.82
C LEU A 308 -11.26 2.59 3.05
N THR A 309 -10.82 2.94 4.26
CA THR A 309 -10.46 4.32 4.60
C THR A 309 -8.99 4.58 4.31
N ARG A 310 -8.73 5.58 3.46
CA ARG A 310 -7.38 6.14 3.23
C ARG A 310 -7.44 7.65 3.46
N ILE A 311 -6.44 8.17 4.15
CA ILE A 311 -6.39 9.58 4.56
C ILE A 311 -5.10 10.19 4.05
N GLU A 312 -5.22 11.12 3.13
CA GLU A 312 -4.13 11.89 2.55
C GLU A 312 -3.73 13.01 3.52
N ILE A 313 -2.43 13.16 3.77
CA ILE A 313 -1.84 14.25 4.56
C ILE A 313 -0.69 14.85 3.77
N ASP A 314 -0.75 16.15 3.50
CA ASP A 314 0.36 16.90 2.92
C ASP A 314 1.08 17.71 3.97
N LEU A 315 2.36 17.37 4.20
CA LEU A 315 3.23 18.04 5.16
C LEU A 315 4.06 19.14 4.47
N PRO A 316 4.19 20.32 5.09
CA PRO A 316 5.21 21.29 4.72
C PRO A 316 6.64 20.74 4.93
N ASN A 317 7.60 21.16 4.12
CA ASN A 317 8.97 20.63 4.14
C ASN A 317 9.74 20.85 5.43
N ASN A 318 9.33 21.83 6.24
CA ASN A 318 9.98 22.16 7.52
C ASN A 318 9.56 21.26 8.71
N PHE A 319 8.67 20.25 8.49
CA PHE A 319 8.16 19.37 9.55
C PHE A 319 8.91 18.05 9.73
N ASP A 320 9.93 17.78 8.96
CA ASP A 320 10.68 16.52 9.01
C ASP A 320 11.22 16.16 10.40
N SER A 321 11.75 17.16 11.12
CA SER A 321 12.28 16.95 12.47
C SER A 321 11.19 16.66 13.49
N GLU A 322 10.02 17.27 13.33
CA GLU A 322 8.91 17.17 14.27
C GLU A 322 8.13 15.87 14.11
N TRP A 323 8.02 15.38 12.87
CA TRP A 323 7.40 14.10 12.56
C TRP A 323 8.33 12.90 12.74
N HIS A 324 9.57 13.13 13.20
CA HIS A 324 10.58 12.09 13.39
C HIS A 324 10.67 11.14 12.19
N ILE A 325 10.67 11.71 10.97
CA ILE A 325 10.80 10.91 9.75
C ILE A 325 12.20 10.30 9.73
N ASP A 326 12.27 8.98 9.59
CA ASP A 326 13.54 8.24 9.54
C ASP A 326 14.33 8.47 8.23
N ILE A 327 15.58 8.00 8.21
CA ILE A 327 16.48 8.15 7.06
C ILE A 327 15.90 7.44 5.82
N LYS A 328 15.29 6.29 6.01
CA LYS A 328 14.65 5.49 4.94
C LYS A 328 13.27 6.02 4.53
N LYS A 329 12.76 7.06 5.19
CA LYS A 329 11.43 7.62 4.93
C LYS A 329 10.29 6.58 5.05
N SER A 330 10.48 5.55 5.90
CA SER A 330 9.54 4.43 6.08
C SER A 330 8.69 4.55 7.34
N HIS A 331 9.15 5.35 8.30
CA HIS A 331 8.46 5.58 9.57
C HIS A 331 8.34 7.07 9.88
N ALA A 332 7.20 7.45 10.46
CA ALA A 332 6.95 8.77 10.98
C ALA A 332 6.18 8.68 12.30
N LYS A 333 6.42 9.62 13.19
CA LYS A 333 5.67 9.78 14.43
C LYS A 333 5.12 11.19 14.49
N PRO A 334 3.79 11.38 14.33
CA PRO A 334 3.20 12.71 14.43
C PRO A 334 3.41 13.28 15.85
N PRO A 335 3.63 14.62 15.97
CA PRO A 335 3.66 15.32 17.24
C PRO A 335 2.37 15.11 18.04
N ASP A 336 2.45 15.10 19.39
CA ASP A 336 1.29 14.81 20.25
C ASP A 336 0.11 15.75 20.00
N GLN A 337 0.37 17.05 19.77
CA GLN A 337 -0.67 18.03 19.45
C GLN A 337 -1.44 17.72 18.15
N ILE A 338 -0.78 17.10 17.18
CA ILE A 338 -1.41 16.67 15.92
C ILE A 338 -2.15 15.34 16.12
N ARG A 339 -1.63 14.44 16.95
CA ARG A 339 -2.23 13.12 17.20
C ARG A 339 -3.69 13.20 17.65
N ASP A 340 -4.01 14.13 18.54
CA ASP A 340 -5.37 14.32 19.05
C ASP A 340 -6.32 14.77 17.92
N GLN A 341 -5.85 15.70 17.07
CA GLN A 341 -6.63 16.15 15.91
C GLN A 341 -6.80 15.04 14.88
N LEU A 342 -5.74 14.26 14.57
CA LEU A 342 -5.82 13.11 13.66
C LEU A 342 -6.83 12.06 14.14
N LYS A 343 -6.93 11.83 15.45
CA LYS A 343 -7.91 10.91 16.03
C LYS A 343 -9.36 11.35 15.73
N HIS A 344 -9.65 12.63 15.83
CA HIS A 344 -10.96 13.18 15.46
C HIS A 344 -11.30 12.92 13.97
N TYR A 345 -10.32 13.11 13.08
CA TYR A 345 -10.51 12.84 11.64
C TYR A 345 -10.66 11.35 11.33
N ILE A 346 -10.01 10.45 12.08
CA ILE A 346 -10.23 9.02 11.94
C ILE A 346 -11.71 8.69 12.15
N ASP A 347 -12.30 9.14 13.26
CA ASP A 347 -13.71 8.85 13.58
C ASP A 347 -14.66 9.37 12.48
N THR A 348 -14.38 10.55 11.96
CA THR A 348 -15.17 11.17 10.89
C THR A 348 -15.09 10.36 9.58
N TYR A 349 -13.89 10.06 9.09
CA TYR A 349 -13.68 9.44 7.80
C TYR A 349 -13.97 7.93 7.80
N VAL A 350 -13.70 7.24 8.89
CA VAL A 350 -14.01 5.82 9.06
C VAL A 350 -15.52 5.56 9.03
N SER A 351 -16.35 6.55 9.39
CA SER A 351 -17.81 6.42 9.30
C SER A 351 -18.28 6.07 7.87
N GLY A 352 -17.58 6.57 6.84
CA GLY A 352 -17.83 6.23 5.43
C GLY A 352 -17.58 4.76 5.13
N SER A 353 -16.44 4.22 5.56
CA SER A 353 -16.10 2.80 5.41
C SER A 353 -17.12 1.91 6.13
N LYS A 354 -17.44 2.22 7.39
CA LYS A 354 -18.46 1.49 8.17
C LYS A 354 -19.83 1.48 7.47
N ARG A 355 -20.25 2.60 6.86
CA ARG A 355 -21.51 2.65 6.09
C ARG A 355 -21.46 1.73 4.88
N VAL A 356 -20.36 1.69 4.12
CA VAL A 356 -20.23 0.81 2.95
C VAL A 356 -20.33 -0.65 3.34
N TYR A 357 -19.72 -1.07 4.44
CA TYR A 357 -19.86 -2.44 4.97
C TYR A 357 -21.26 -2.70 5.52
N ASN A 358 -21.86 -1.74 6.20
CA ASN A 358 -23.21 -1.88 6.78
C ASN A 358 -24.33 -1.72 5.73
N SER A 359 -24.15 -0.89 4.68
CA SER A 359 -25.13 -0.69 3.60
C SER A 359 -25.18 -1.81 2.58
N LYS A 360 -24.34 -2.83 2.69
CA LYS A 360 -24.51 -4.11 2.01
C LYS A 360 -25.65 -4.96 2.54
N GLY A 361 -26.35 -4.47 3.58
CA GLY A 361 -27.70 -4.89 3.76
C GLY A 361 -28.49 -4.40 2.54
N TYR A 362 -28.97 -5.32 1.69
CA TYR A 362 -30.04 -5.10 0.73
C TYR A 362 -30.95 -3.94 1.12
N ARG A 363 -31.54 -3.19 0.11
CA ARG A 363 -32.94 -2.78 0.31
C ARG A 363 -33.65 -4.09 0.67
N LYS A 364 -33.80 -4.35 1.97
CA LYS A 364 -34.67 -5.38 2.47
C LYS A 364 -36.07 -5.00 1.95
N LYS A 365 -36.60 -5.70 0.97
CA LYS A 365 -38.00 -6.09 1.07
C LYS A 365 -38.11 -6.52 2.52
N SER A 366 -39.01 -5.98 3.29
CA SER A 366 -39.11 -6.23 4.73
C SER A 366 -39.12 -7.75 4.95
N VAL A 367 -37.94 -8.30 5.34
CA VAL A 367 -37.84 -9.71 5.67
C VAL A 367 -38.55 -9.84 6.99
N THR A 368 -39.78 -10.32 6.96
CA THR A 368 -40.60 -10.48 8.16
C THR A 368 -40.12 -11.66 8.99
N ASN A 369 -39.57 -12.70 8.34
CA ASN A 369 -39.08 -13.93 8.97
C ASN A 369 -37.61 -14.22 8.58
N PRO A 370 -36.63 -13.54 9.20
CA PRO A 370 -35.21 -13.87 8.99
C PRO A 370 -34.88 -15.22 9.66
N VAL A 371 -33.88 -15.94 9.13
CA VAL A 371 -33.38 -17.16 9.75
C VAL A 371 -32.56 -16.89 11.01
N TRP A 372 -31.82 -15.77 11.00
CA TRP A 372 -30.97 -15.39 12.11
C TRP A 372 -31.36 -14.02 12.67
N HIS A 373 -31.47 -13.95 14.02
CA HIS A 373 -31.60 -12.68 14.74
C HIS A 373 -30.28 -12.24 15.35
N GLN A 374 -29.97 -10.96 15.20
CA GLN A 374 -28.84 -10.32 15.88
C GLN A 374 -29.32 -9.76 17.23
N TYR A 375 -28.70 -10.18 18.31
CA TYR A 375 -28.89 -9.63 19.65
C TYR A 375 -27.64 -8.80 20.05
N THR A 376 -27.91 -7.70 20.77
CA THR A 376 -26.84 -6.87 21.35
C THR A 376 -27.09 -6.76 22.85
N ASN A 377 -26.18 -7.29 23.67
CA ASN A 377 -26.26 -7.21 25.13
C ASN A 377 -24.95 -6.61 25.65
N LYS A 378 -25.04 -5.46 26.34
CA LYS A 378 -23.88 -4.74 26.92
C LYS A 378 -22.74 -4.52 25.92
N GLY A 379 -23.06 -4.24 24.64
CA GLY A 379 -22.07 -4.06 23.56
C GLY A 379 -21.59 -5.35 22.89
N LEU A 380 -21.88 -6.51 23.44
CA LEU A 380 -21.59 -7.80 22.82
C LEU A 380 -22.71 -8.20 21.86
N LYS A 381 -22.32 -8.55 20.63
CA LYS A 381 -23.25 -9.02 19.59
C LYS A 381 -23.25 -10.53 19.55
N SER A 382 -24.46 -11.12 19.50
CA SER A 382 -24.66 -12.54 19.27
C SER A 382 -25.69 -12.76 18.17
N TYR A 383 -25.57 -13.90 17.49
CA TYR A 383 -26.51 -14.31 16.46
C TYR A 383 -27.17 -15.58 16.94
N GLN A 384 -28.52 -15.62 16.91
CA GLN A 384 -29.33 -16.76 17.29
C GLN A 384 -30.27 -17.11 16.17
N VAL A 385 -30.55 -18.38 16.00
CA VAL A 385 -31.52 -18.86 15.03
C VAL A 385 -32.93 -18.42 15.46
N ASN A 386 -33.65 -17.84 14.51
CA ASN A 386 -35.03 -17.41 14.75
C ASN A 386 -35.94 -18.60 14.98
N LYS A 387 -36.19 -18.95 16.25
CA LYS A 387 -37.08 -20.05 16.63
C LYS A 387 -38.54 -19.79 16.28
N GLU A 388 -38.89 -18.53 15.98
CA GLU A 388 -40.24 -18.15 15.52
C GLU A 388 -40.36 -18.19 13.99
N HIS A 389 -39.28 -18.54 13.27
CA HIS A 389 -39.35 -18.75 11.84
C HIS A 389 -40.40 -19.85 11.51
N PRO A 390 -41.32 -19.60 10.57
CA PRO A 390 -42.49 -20.50 10.34
C PRO A 390 -42.11 -21.97 10.13
N LEU A 391 -40.98 -22.25 9.41
CA LEU A 391 -40.50 -23.62 9.21
C LEU A 391 -40.07 -24.31 10.53
N ILE A 392 -39.38 -23.54 11.40
CA ILE A 392 -38.86 -24.06 12.66
C ILE A 392 -39.99 -24.26 13.62
N GLN A 393 -40.95 -23.33 13.72
CA GLN A 393 -42.12 -23.45 14.56
C GLN A 393 -43.00 -24.65 14.18
N ARG A 394 -43.22 -24.83 12.88
CA ARG A 394 -43.96 -25.99 12.40
C ARG A 394 -43.30 -27.29 12.82
N LEU A 395 -41.99 -27.44 12.55
CA LEU A 395 -41.27 -28.66 12.91
C LEU A 395 -41.32 -28.92 14.42
N ILE A 396 -41.17 -27.89 15.24
CA ILE A 396 -41.29 -27.98 16.69
C ILE A 396 -42.67 -28.48 17.10
N THR A 397 -43.76 -28.09 16.40
CA THR A 397 -45.15 -28.43 16.69
C THR A 397 -45.51 -29.85 16.27
N GLU A 398 -44.95 -30.34 15.17
CA GLU A 398 -45.18 -31.67 14.60
C GLU A 398 -44.40 -32.79 15.34
N LEU A 399 -43.30 -32.44 16.00
CA LEU A 399 -42.46 -33.41 16.73
C LEU A 399 -43.03 -33.74 18.09
N LYS A 400 -42.75 -34.97 18.55
CA LYS A 400 -43.03 -35.37 19.94
C LYS A 400 -42.24 -34.53 20.93
N PRO A 401 -42.71 -34.28 22.15
CA PRO A 401 -42.03 -33.40 23.11
C PRO A 401 -40.54 -33.69 23.32
N SER A 402 -40.16 -34.97 23.39
CA SER A 402 -38.75 -35.38 23.50
C SER A 402 -37.90 -35.01 22.26
N GLN A 403 -38.45 -35.16 21.06
CA GLN A 403 -37.79 -34.82 19.80
C GLN A 403 -37.72 -33.31 19.61
N SER A 404 -38.77 -32.58 20.01
CA SER A 404 -38.78 -31.13 20.00
C SER A 404 -37.72 -30.54 20.94
N SER A 405 -37.49 -31.16 22.12
CA SER A 405 -36.40 -30.79 23.00
C SER A 405 -35.03 -31.03 22.36
N GLN A 406 -34.83 -32.21 21.75
CA GLN A 406 -33.58 -32.54 21.03
C GLN A 406 -33.30 -31.57 19.88
N LEU A 407 -34.31 -31.17 19.09
CA LEU A 407 -34.15 -30.17 18.04
C LEU A 407 -33.70 -28.83 18.62
N LYS A 408 -34.27 -28.37 19.72
CA LYS A 408 -33.84 -27.12 20.38
C LYS A 408 -32.40 -27.19 20.87
N ASP A 409 -31.95 -28.34 21.36
CA ASP A 409 -30.59 -28.57 21.82
C ASP A 409 -29.61 -28.55 20.63
N VAL A 410 -29.99 -29.15 19.50
CA VAL A 410 -29.17 -29.09 18.26
C VAL A 410 -29.06 -27.65 17.73
N ILE A 411 -30.15 -26.90 17.70
CA ILE A 411 -30.13 -25.50 17.31
C ILE A 411 -29.20 -24.71 18.24
N ALA A 412 -29.31 -24.91 19.55
CA ALA A 412 -28.45 -24.23 20.51
C ALA A 412 -26.96 -24.62 20.37
N LEU A 413 -26.68 -25.86 19.97
CA LEU A 413 -25.31 -26.30 19.66
C LEU A 413 -24.76 -25.55 18.44
N ILE A 414 -25.52 -25.45 17.36
CA ILE A 414 -25.16 -24.71 16.14
C ILE A 414 -24.89 -23.24 16.46
N GLU A 415 -25.78 -22.61 17.25
CA GLU A 415 -25.62 -21.20 17.66
C GLU A 415 -24.30 -20.96 18.42
N LYS A 416 -23.94 -21.88 19.33
CA LYS A 416 -22.76 -21.74 20.20
C LYS A 416 -21.44 -22.17 19.55
N SER A 417 -21.49 -23.04 18.55
CA SER A 417 -20.32 -23.62 17.90
C SER A 417 -19.92 -22.90 16.59
N PHE A 418 -20.59 -21.80 16.24
CA PHE A 418 -20.23 -21.05 15.03
C PHE A 418 -18.79 -20.52 15.13
N PRO A 419 -17.89 -20.88 14.21
CA PRO A 419 -16.47 -20.56 14.30
C PRO A 419 -16.20 -19.10 13.88
N VAL A 420 -16.61 -18.16 14.72
CA VAL A 420 -16.60 -16.71 14.42
C VAL A 420 -15.21 -16.22 14.05
N ASP A 421 -14.20 -16.61 14.83
CA ASP A 421 -12.82 -16.12 14.64
C ASP A 421 -12.20 -16.65 13.35
N GLN A 422 -12.42 -17.93 13.05
CA GLN A 422 -11.93 -18.55 11.82
C GLN A 422 -12.66 -17.97 10.61
N PHE A 423 -13.99 -17.92 10.63
CA PHE A 423 -14.81 -17.34 9.58
C PHE A 423 -14.40 -15.88 9.28
N TYR A 424 -14.21 -15.10 10.35
CA TYR A 424 -13.81 -13.69 10.21
C TYR A 424 -12.43 -13.57 9.58
N SER A 425 -11.47 -14.37 10.03
CA SER A 425 -10.09 -14.35 9.50
C SER A 425 -10.04 -14.74 8.03
N GLU A 426 -10.72 -15.82 7.64
CA GLU A 426 -10.76 -16.31 6.26
C GLU A 426 -11.54 -15.34 5.35
N TYR A 427 -12.70 -14.85 5.80
CA TYR A 427 -13.51 -13.90 5.04
C TYR A 427 -12.76 -12.56 4.82
N ALA A 428 -12.01 -12.10 5.82
CA ALA A 428 -11.19 -10.89 5.72
C ALA A 428 -10.02 -11.06 4.77
N ALA A 429 -9.42 -12.25 4.73
CA ALA A 429 -8.29 -12.56 3.84
C ALA A 429 -8.72 -12.70 2.38
N ALA A 430 -9.82 -13.39 2.12
CA ALA A 430 -10.29 -13.72 0.77
C ALA A 430 -11.83 -13.63 0.63
N PRO A 431 -12.44 -12.42 0.67
CA PRO A 431 -13.90 -12.27 0.65
C PRO A 431 -14.58 -12.84 -0.59
N LYS A 432 -13.85 -12.95 -1.71
CA LYS A 432 -14.39 -13.47 -2.98
C LYS A 432 -14.51 -14.99 -3.03
N ASP A 433 -13.77 -15.68 -2.17
CA ASP A 433 -13.81 -17.14 -2.10
C ASP A 433 -15.04 -17.64 -1.34
N PHE A 434 -15.76 -16.72 -0.68
CA PHE A 434 -16.98 -17.05 0.06
C PHE A 434 -18.22 -16.91 -0.82
N LYS A 435 -18.99 -18.00 -0.89
CA LYS A 435 -20.32 -18.00 -1.49
C LYS A 435 -21.31 -17.34 -0.53
N THR A 436 -21.55 -16.05 -0.73
CA THR A 436 -22.40 -15.24 0.17
C THR A 436 -23.89 -15.26 -0.17
N LYS A 437 -24.28 -15.87 -1.31
CA LYS A 437 -25.66 -15.88 -1.79
C LYS A 437 -26.01 -17.23 -2.41
N LEU A 438 -27.23 -17.66 -2.20
CA LEU A 438 -27.83 -18.70 -2.98
C LEU A 438 -28.17 -18.17 -4.38
N THR A 439 -27.98 -18.98 -5.40
CA THR A 439 -28.47 -18.71 -6.75
C THR A 439 -29.99 -18.91 -6.81
N ASP A 440 -30.66 -18.29 -7.79
CA ASP A 440 -32.10 -18.47 -7.98
C ASP A 440 -32.47 -19.95 -8.13
N LYS A 441 -31.67 -20.75 -8.84
CA LYS A 441 -31.89 -22.19 -8.96
C LYS A 441 -31.84 -22.94 -7.62
N GLU A 442 -30.96 -22.56 -6.73
CA GLU A 442 -30.87 -23.16 -5.39
C GLU A 442 -32.06 -22.74 -4.50
N ILE A 443 -32.51 -21.49 -4.64
CA ILE A 443 -33.70 -21.00 -3.94
C ILE A 443 -34.94 -21.72 -4.48
N GLU A 444 -35.06 -21.90 -5.79
CA GLU A 444 -36.14 -22.68 -6.41
C GLU A 444 -36.14 -24.15 -5.94
N ALA A 445 -34.96 -24.78 -5.84
CA ALA A 445 -34.85 -26.15 -5.35
C ALA A 445 -35.35 -26.27 -3.89
N LEU A 446 -34.95 -25.34 -3.03
CA LEU A 446 -35.41 -25.25 -1.67
C LEU A 446 -36.94 -25.02 -1.59
N ALA A 447 -37.48 -24.18 -2.49
CA ALA A 447 -38.91 -23.92 -2.56
C ALA A 447 -39.70 -25.18 -3.03
N ILE A 448 -39.17 -25.95 -3.98
CA ILE A 448 -39.78 -27.21 -4.41
C ILE A 448 -39.83 -28.21 -3.26
N ASP A 449 -38.75 -28.36 -2.51
CA ASP A 449 -38.73 -29.25 -1.36
C ASP A 449 -39.68 -28.78 -0.25
N TYR A 450 -39.79 -27.46 -0.07
CA TYR A 450 -40.80 -26.87 0.83
C TYR A 450 -42.22 -27.21 0.37
N LEU A 451 -42.54 -27.01 -0.93
CA LEU A 451 -43.87 -27.27 -1.49
C LEU A 451 -44.26 -28.76 -1.38
N LYS A 452 -43.34 -29.69 -1.61
CA LYS A 452 -43.61 -31.14 -1.42
C LYS A 452 -44.09 -31.48 -0.03
N ASN A 453 -43.55 -30.82 0.97
CA ASN A 453 -43.96 -31.04 2.38
C ASN A 453 -45.33 -30.43 2.72
N PHE A 454 -45.92 -29.62 1.79
CA PHE A 454 -47.25 -29.02 1.95
C PHE A 454 -48.29 -29.56 0.98
N ALA A 455 -47.93 -30.49 0.09
CA ALA A 455 -48.82 -31.04 -0.96
C ALA A 455 -50.13 -31.65 -0.36
N ASP A 456 -50.06 -32.16 0.87
CA ASP A 456 -51.21 -32.77 1.58
C ASP A 456 -52.13 -31.76 2.30
N MET A 457 -51.81 -30.43 2.24
CA MET A 457 -52.47 -29.41 3.07
C MET A 457 -53.27 -28.39 2.27
N ASN A 458 -53.92 -28.62 1.22
CA ASN A 458 -54.81 -27.65 0.50
C ASN A 458 -54.62 -26.18 0.91
N LEU A 459 -53.33 -25.69 0.96
CA LEU A 459 -53.03 -24.32 1.34
C LEU A 459 -53.33 -23.35 0.17
N ASP A 460 -53.91 -22.22 0.51
CA ASP A 460 -54.12 -21.14 -0.49
C ASP A 460 -52.79 -20.68 -1.09
N ILE A 461 -52.72 -20.68 -2.40
CA ILE A 461 -51.54 -20.21 -3.20
C ILE A 461 -51.11 -18.83 -2.74
N SER A 462 -52.03 -17.97 -2.36
CA SER A 462 -51.73 -16.60 -1.88
C SER A 462 -50.92 -16.60 -0.57
N LEU A 463 -51.20 -17.53 0.32
CA LEU A 463 -50.48 -17.72 1.60
C LEU A 463 -49.05 -18.24 1.34
N ILE A 464 -48.94 -19.23 0.47
CA ILE A 464 -47.65 -19.80 0.08
C ILE A 464 -46.77 -18.68 -0.57
N LYS A 465 -47.31 -17.91 -1.49
CA LYS A 465 -46.63 -16.79 -2.12
C LYS A 465 -46.17 -15.76 -1.10
N SER A 466 -47.03 -15.33 -0.21
CA SER A 466 -46.73 -14.38 0.84
C SER A 466 -45.60 -14.88 1.76
N PHE A 467 -45.59 -16.17 2.10
CA PHE A 467 -44.51 -16.79 2.86
C PHE A 467 -43.18 -16.75 2.11
N LEU A 468 -43.17 -17.16 0.84
CA LEU A 468 -41.95 -17.14 0.00
C LEU A 468 -41.41 -15.73 -0.21
N GLU A 469 -42.27 -14.73 -0.33
CA GLU A 469 -41.87 -13.33 -0.48
C GLU A 469 -41.31 -12.71 0.81
N THR A 470 -41.67 -13.20 1.98
CA THR A 470 -41.34 -12.56 3.25
C THR A 470 -40.36 -13.35 4.13
N SER A 471 -40.07 -14.59 3.78
CA SER A 471 -39.21 -15.47 4.59
C SER A 471 -37.87 -15.81 3.94
N GLU A 472 -36.79 -15.79 4.73
CA GLU A 472 -35.48 -16.26 4.28
C GLU A 472 -35.49 -17.81 4.14
N PRO A 473 -34.74 -18.35 3.15
CA PRO A 473 -33.94 -17.65 2.11
C PRO A 473 -34.75 -17.25 0.86
N TYR A 474 -36.05 -17.57 0.79
CA TYR A 474 -36.91 -17.46 -0.40
C TYR A 474 -37.13 -16.00 -0.84
N CYS A 475 -37.17 -15.06 0.09
CA CYS A 475 -37.33 -13.62 -0.21
C CYS A 475 -36.17 -13.05 -1.06
N ASN A 476 -35.08 -13.78 -1.21
CA ASN A 476 -33.91 -13.39 -2.02
C ASN A 476 -34.05 -13.78 -3.48
N TYR A 477 -35.09 -14.53 -3.87
CA TYR A 477 -35.38 -14.92 -5.26
C TYR A 477 -35.61 -13.71 -6.15
N GLN A 478 -34.92 -13.65 -7.30
CA GLN A 478 -35.03 -12.54 -8.23
C GLN A 478 -36.16 -12.74 -9.25
N GLY A 479 -36.69 -13.95 -9.39
CA GLY A 479 -37.82 -14.25 -10.27
C GLY A 479 -39.18 -13.89 -9.66
N ASP A 480 -40.26 -14.27 -10.36
CA ASP A 480 -41.64 -14.08 -9.92
C ASP A 480 -42.20 -15.37 -9.31
N TRP A 481 -42.52 -15.34 -8.00
CA TRP A 481 -43.10 -16.48 -7.29
C TRP A 481 -44.47 -16.88 -7.83
N GLN A 482 -45.26 -15.97 -8.39
CA GLN A 482 -46.55 -16.31 -9.01
C GLN A 482 -46.37 -17.18 -10.25
N LEU A 483 -45.44 -16.78 -11.13
CA LEU A 483 -45.09 -17.56 -12.31
C LEU A 483 -44.52 -18.93 -11.95
N PHE A 484 -43.66 -18.98 -10.94
CA PHE A 484 -43.05 -20.21 -10.45
C PHE A 484 -44.10 -21.22 -9.93
N LEU A 485 -45.02 -20.73 -9.10
CA LEU A 485 -46.09 -21.57 -8.50
C LEU A 485 -47.06 -22.09 -9.60
N ASN A 486 -47.46 -21.22 -10.54
CA ASN A 486 -48.33 -21.60 -11.67
C ASN A 486 -47.69 -22.68 -12.57
N ASN A 487 -46.38 -22.60 -12.80
CA ASN A 487 -45.66 -23.57 -13.62
C ASN A 487 -45.44 -24.94 -12.93
N LYS A 488 -45.61 -25.03 -11.63
CA LYS A 488 -45.46 -26.27 -10.84
C LYS A 488 -46.79 -26.95 -10.51
N GLY A 489 -47.91 -26.41 -10.97
CA GLY A 489 -49.24 -27.05 -10.87
C GLY A 489 -49.90 -26.90 -9.49
N HIS A 490 -49.52 -25.85 -8.75
CA HIS A 490 -50.17 -25.40 -7.52
C HIS A 490 -51.07 -24.19 -7.80
#